data_42be0eb32bdb2ac66172720a8c25e1da
#
_entry.id   42be0eb32bdb2ac66172720a8c25e1da
#
_cell.length_a   1.000
_cell.length_b   1.000
_cell.length_c   1.000
_cell.angle_alpha   90.00
_cell.angle_beta   90.00
_cell.angle_gamma   90.00
#
_symmetry.space_group_name_H-M   'P 1'
#
loop_
_entity.id
_entity.type
_entity.pdbx_description
1 polymer ?
#
loop_
_entity_poly.entity_id
_entity_poly.type
_entity_poly.pdbx_seq_one_letter_code
_entity_poly.pdbx_strand_id
1 'polypeptide(L)'
;AFIQQMNARAAELGCTSATFTCAHGLYDYGNVASAEDMAKIAAACAANETFAQVAGSTTYTLGQTNFHSEQRTISSSNPLMDASGAYYKDSVKWVKGGFTTLAGRCAVALAQKDGHTYGLVILGSDSNEHLYSECDALFDWAFASFADRPLVDTQTVVTTVDLTKCRTHP
;
A
#
# COMPACT_ATOMS: atom_id res chain seq x y z
N ALA A 1 26.04 -3.93 5.60
CA ALA A 1 25.10 -4.00 6.74
C ALA A 1 23.66 -3.69 6.32
N PHE A 2 23.33 -2.44 5.87
CA PHE A 2 21.91 -2.06 5.61
C PHE A 2 21.27 -2.86 4.47
N ILE A 3 21.95 -3.03 3.33
CA ILE A 3 21.44 -3.84 2.20
C ILE A 3 21.19 -5.30 2.61
N GLN A 4 22.02 -5.87 3.45
CA GLN A 4 21.79 -7.22 3.99
C GLN A 4 20.53 -7.28 4.84
N GLN A 5 20.25 -6.26 5.64
CA GLN A 5 19.00 -6.16 6.41
C GLN A 5 17.77 -6.02 5.50
N MET A 6 17.86 -5.23 4.42
CA MET A 6 16.78 -5.13 3.43
C MET A 6 16.45 -6.51 2.83
N ASN A 7 17.45 -7.26 2.37
CA ASN A 7 17.24 -8.58 1.80
C ASN A 7 16.77 -9.61 2.85
N ALA A 8 17.30 -9.57 4.07
CA ALA A 8 16.82 -10.42 5.15
C ALA A 8 15.34 -10.14 5.47
N ARG A 9 14.96 -8.86 5.53
CA ARG A 9 13.57 -8.48 5.77
C ARG A 9 12.64 -8.90 4.63
N ALA A 10 13.07 -8.76 3.38
CA ALA A 10 12.31 -9.26 2.23
C ALA A 10 12.07 -10.78 2.32
N ALA A 11 13.09 -11.54 2.67
CA ALA A 11 12.98 -12.99 2.86
C ALA A 11 12.01 -13.35 4.01
N GLU A 12 12.06 -12.65 5.15
CA GLU A 12 11.12 -12.82 6.26
C GLU A 12 9.67 -12.55 5.86
N LEU A 13 9.44 -11.61 4.93
CA LEU A 13 8.12 -11.31 4.36
C LEU A 13 7.67 -12.33 3.30
N GLY A 14 8.50 -13.33 3.01
CA GLY A 14 8.21 -14.35 2.01
C GLY A 14 8.42 -13.90 0.57
N CYS A 15 9.25 -12.87 0.34
CA CYS A 15 9.69 -12.49 -1.00
C CYS A 15 10.63 -13.57 -1.55
N THR A 16 10.42 -13.99 -2.78
CA THR A 16 11.16 -15.10 -3.39
C THR A 16 12.02 -14.68 -4.58
N SER A 17 11.75 -13.52 -5.17
CA SER A 17 12.45 -13.00 -6.35
C SER A 17 13.07 -11.62 -6.14
N ALA A 18 12.73 -10.93 -5.03
CA ALA A 18 13.29 -9.62 -4.73
C ALA A 18 14.76 -9.73 -4.30
N THR A 19 15.61 -8.89 -4.89
CA THR A 19 16.99 -8.68 -4.48
C THR A 19 17.28 -7.20 -4.47
N PHE A 20 17.78 -6.70 -3.34
CA PHE A 20 18.18 -5.32 -3.17
C PHE A 20 19.69 -5.21 -3.12
N THR A 21 20.26 -4.36 -3.97
CA THR A 21 21.71 -4.09 -4.06
C THR A 21 22.05 -2.67 -3.62
N CYS A 22 21.06 -1.79 -3.56
CA CYS A 22 21.22 -0.41 -3.12
C CYS A 22 20.04 0.05 -2.26
N ALA A 23 20.26 1.09 -1.44
CA ALA A 23 19.25 1.67 -0.57
C ALA A 23 18.56 2.92 -1.18
N HIS A 24 19.17 3.52 -2.19
CA HIS A 24 18.72 4.80 -2.77
C HIS A 24 17.71 4.65 -3.92
N GLY A 25 17.49 3.42 -4.42
CA GLY A 25 16.53 3.14 -5.49
C GLY A 25 16.93 3.62 -6.88
N LEU A 26 18.16 4.11 -7.08
CA LEU A 26 18.70 4.35 -8.42
C LEU A 26 19.03 3.01 -9.08
N TYR A 27 19.15 3.07 -10.40
CA TYR A 27 19.40 1.87 -11.19
C TYR A 27 20.62 1.08 -10.76
N ASP A 28 20.43 -0.21 -10.58
CA ASP A 28 21.47 -1.21 -10.41
C ASP A 28 20.94 -2.54 -10.97
N TYR A 29 21.75 -3.28 -11.75
CA TYR A 29 21.32 -4.51 -12.42
C TYR A 29 20.81 -5.60 -11.47
N GLY A 30 21.34 -5.63 -10.26
CA GLY A 30 20.94 -6.60 -9.25
C GLY A 30 19.72 -6.17 -8.41
N ASN A 31 19.24 -4.92 -8.56
CA ASN A 31 18.14 -4.37 -7.77
C ASN A 31 16.81 -4.68 -8.46
N VAL A 32 16.24 -5.83 -8.17
CA VAL A 32 15.05 -6.37 -8.85
C VAL A 32 13.99 -6.83 -7.86
N ALA A 33 12.72 -6.75 -8.25
CA ALA A 33 11.61 -7.31 -7.50
C ALA A 33 10.42 -7.62 -8.44
N SER A 34 9.61 -8.62 -8.10
CA SER A 34 8.33 -8.86 -8.76
C SER A 34 7.22 -8.00 -8.14
N ALA A 35 6.10 -7.86 -8.86
CA ALA A 35 4.92 -7.19 -8.33
C ALA A 35 4.37 -7.92 -7.07
N GLU A 36 4.43 -9.24 -7.04
CA GLU A 36 4.04 -10.04 -5.87
C GLU A 36 4.89 -9.74 -4.64
N ASP A 37 6.22 -9.70 -4.80
CA ASP A 37 7.12 -9.39 -3.70
C ASP A 37 6.93 -7.94 -3.22
N MET A 38 6.74 -7.01 -4.14
CA MET A 38 6.42 -5.62 -3.79
C MET A 38 5.09 -5.48 -3.06
N ALA A 39 4.09 -6.32 -3.38
CA ALA A 39 2.82 -6.34 -2.64
C ALA A 39 3.00 -6.84 -1.20
N LYS A 40 3.84 -7.85 -0.96
CA LYS A 40 4.18 -8.33 0.40
C LYS A 40 4.89 -7.24 1.22
N ILE A 41 5.84 -6.54 0.60
CA ILE A 41 6.52 -5.41 1.22
C ILE A 41 5.53 -4.27 1.52
N ALA A 42 4.64 -3.95 0.57
CA ALA A 42 3.62 -2.93 0.75
C ALA A 42 2.66 -3.25 1.90
N ALA A 43 2.25 -4.51 2.05
CA ALA A 43 1.42 -4.95 3.16
C ALA A 43 2.12 -4.74 4.52
N ALA A 44 3.42 -5.04 4.61
CA ALA A 44 4.21 -4.79 5.81
C ALA A 44 4.38 -3.29 6.10
N CYS A 45 4.53 -2.47 5.06
CA CYS A 45 4.56 -1.00 5.17
C CYS A 45 3.22 -0.44 5.65
N ALA A 46 2.11 -0.94 5.11
CA ALA A 46 0.76 -0.52 5.49
C ALA A 46 0.44 -0.82 6.97
N ALA A 47 0.99 -1.89 7.52
CA ALA A 47 0.86 -2.24 8.94
C ALA A 47 1.71 -1.37 9.87
N ASN A 48 2.59 -0.51 9.34
CA ASN A 48 3.41 0.41 10.12
C ASN A 48 2.78 1.81 10.13
N GLU A 49 2.26 2.22 11.27
CA GLU A 49 1.56 3.51 11.43
C GLU A 49 2.43 4.71 11.04
N THR A 50 3.70 4.71 11.44
CA THR A 50 4.64 5.80 11.09
C THR A 50 4.85 5.89 9.59
N PHE A 51 5.03 4.74 8.92
CA PHE A 51 5.16 4.70 7.47
C PHE A 51 3.88 5.22 6.80
N ALA A 52 2.72 4.74 7.21
CA ALA A 52 1.43 5.13 6.64
C ALA A 52 1.18 6.64 6.81
N GLN A 53 1.49 7.20 7.98
CA GLN A 53 1.39 8.63 8.24
C GLN A 53 2.30 9.46 7.33
N VAL A 54 3.57 9.08 7.21
CA VAL A 54 4.54 9.82 6.37
C VAL A 54 4.18 9.69 4.88
N ALA A 55 3.90 8.47 4.41
CA ALA A 55 3.60 8.21 3.01
C ALA A 55 2.25 8.80 2.56
N GLY A 56 1.29 8.92 3.50
CA GLY A 56 -0.03 9.53 3.28
C GLY A 56 -0.05 11.05 3.42
N SER A 57 1.04 11.68 3.85
CA SER A 57 1.09 13.13 4.01
C SER A 57 1.22 13.83 2.65
N THR A 58 0.29 14.75 2.37
CA THR A 58 0.32 15.57 1.15
C THR A 58 1.19 16.81 1.31
N THR A 59 1.32 17.32 2.53
CA THR A 59 2.16 18.48 2.86
C THR A 59 2.85 18.28 4.19
N TYR A 60 4.04 18.83 4.34
CA TYR A 60 4.76 18.88 5.61
C TYR A 60 5.53 20.18 5.76
N THR A 61 5.39 20.84 6.92
CA THR A 61 6.11 22.07 7.21
C THR A 61 7.36 21.77 8.05
N LEU A 62 8.51 22.00 7.46
CA LEU A 62 9.80 21.94 8.13
C LEU A 62 9.99 23.18 9.00
N GLY A 63 10.31 22.98 10.27
CA GLY A 63 10.66 24.07 11.19
C GLY A 63 11.96 24.75 10.80
N GLN A 64 12.25 25.85 11.48
CA GLN A 64 13.54 26.53 11.37
C GLN A 64 14.70 25.63 11.81
N THR A 65 15.83 25.79 11.17
CA THR A 65 17.08 25.10 11.53
C THR A 65 18.21 26.11 11.63
N ASN A 66 19.37 25.69 12.08
CA ASN A 66 20.57 26.54 12.11
C ASN A 66 21.06 26.96 10.71
N PHE A 67 20.62 26.30 9.63
CA PHE A 67 20.93 26.66 8.24
C PHE A 67 19.80 27.38 7.51
N HIS A 68 18.58 27.29 8.03
CA HIS A 68 17.39 27.89 7.44
C HIS A 68 16.58 28.60 8.52
N SER A 69 16.58 29.93 8.47
CA SER A 69 15.85 30.77 9.43
C SER A 69 14.35 30.82 9.22
N GLU A 70 13.86 30.33 8.05
CA GLU A 70 12.45 30.33 7.71
C GLU A 70 11.87 28.91 7.70
N GLN A 71 10.58 28.79 7.99
CA GLN A 71 9.83 27.56 7.79
C GLN A 71 9.66 27.29 6.30
N ARG A 72 9.71 26.02 5.92
CA ARG A 72 9.54 25.58 4.54
C ARG A 72 8.48 24.50 4.49
N THR A 73 7.49 24.68 3.61
CA THR A 73 6.50 23.64 3.33
C THR A 73 6.95 22.84 2.13
N ILE A 74 7.01 21.52 2.28
CA ILE A 74 7.18 20.55 1.21
C ILE A 74 5.83 19.92 0.91
N SER A 75 5.55 19.67 -0.37
CA SER A 75 4.30 19.06 -0.82
C SER A 75 4.58 17.79 -1.60
N SER A 76 3.69 16.81 -1.48
CA SER A 76 3.71 15.63 -2.34
C SER A 76 3.36 16.04 -3.78
N SER A 77 4.09 15.51 -4.73
CA SER A 77 3.80 15.68 -6.16
C SER A 77 3.01 14.51 -6.75
N ASN A 78 2.44 13.64 -5.91
CA ASN A 78 1.75 12.46 -6.41
C ASN A 78 0.33 12.81 -6.89
N PRO A 79 0.02 12.64 -8.19
CA PRO A 79 -1.27 13.03 -8.76
C PRO A 79 -2.49 12.31 -8.20
N LEU A 80 -2.35 11.08 -7.67
CA LEU A 80 -3.46 10.35 -7.03
C LEU A 80 -3.88 10.95 -5.69
N MET A 81 -3.02 11.78 -5.07
CA MET A 81 -3.26 12.42 -3.77
C MET A 81 -3.42 13.94 -3.89
N ASP A 82 -3.31 14.50 -5.08
CA ASP A 82 -3.52 15.93 -5.34
C ASP A 82 -5.00 16.19 -5.63
N ALA A 83 -5.71 16.76 -4.66
CA ALA A 83 -7.15 17.04 -4.74
C ALA A 83 -7.54 18.00 -5.88
N SER A 84 -6.58 18.70 -6.48
CA SER A 84 -6.81 19.56 -7.64
C SER A 84 -6.50 18.89 -8.99
N GLY A 85 -5.94 17.68 -8.96
CA GLY A 85 -5.48 16.95 -10.12
C GLY A 85 -6.53 16.05 -10.76
N ALA A 86 -6.34 15.75 -12.05
CA ALA A 86 -7.25 14.92 -12.84
C ALA A 86 -7.30 13.44 -12.37
N TYR A 87 -6.26 12.99 -11.68
CA TYR A 87 -6.16 11.60 -11.20
C TYR A 87 -6.45 11.45 -9.71
N TYR A 88 -6.93 12.53 -9.06
CA TYR A 88 -7.25 12.48 -7.63
C TYR A 88 -8.26 11.38 -7.30
N LYS A 89 -7.96 10.62 -6.24
CA LYS A 89 -8.86 9.61 -5.71
C LYS A 89 -8.85 9.65 -4.18
N ASP A 90 -9.95 10.04 -3.58
CA ASP A 90 -10.11 10.23 -2.14
C ASP A 90 -9.90 8.94 -1.31
N SER A 91 -10.16 7.79 -1.95
CA SER A 91 -9.90 6.48 -1.35
C SER A 91 -8.42 6.16 -1.18
N VAL A 92 -7.53 6.80 -1.94
CA VAL A 92 -6.08 6.56 -1.85
C VAL A 92 -5.53 7.14 -0.55
N LYS A 93 -4.84 6.29 0.22
CA LYS A 93 -4.26 6.65 1.52
C LYS A 93 -2.78 6.97 1.43
N TRP A 94 -2.05 6.29 0.57
CA TRP A 94 -0.66 6.60 0.25
C TRP A 94 -0.23 6.00 -1.08
N VAL A 95 0.77 6.62 -1.68
CA VAL A 95 1.41 6.16 -2.91
C VAL A 95 2.91 6.33 -2.81
N LYS A 96 3.68 5.32 -3.26
CA LYS A 96 5.11 5.42 -3.49
C LYS A 96 5.40 5.18 -4.95
N GLY A 97 5.76 6.24 -5.66
CA GLY A 97 6.19 6.18 -7.06
C GLY A 97 7.69 5.96 -7.20
N GLY A 98 8.12 5.52 -8.36
CA GLY A 98 9.51 5.41 -8.77
C GLY A 98 9.66 5.43 -10.29
N PHE A 99 10.78 5.95 -10.76
CA PHE A 99 11.11 5.95 -12.18
C PHE A 99 12.60 5.81 -12.39
N THR A 100 12.96 4.91 -13.28
CA THR A 100 14.26 4.90 -13.97
C THR A 100 14.03 4.56 -15.44
N THR A 101 14.96 4.92 -16.31
CA THR A 101 14.81 4.66 -17.76
C THR A 101 14.59 3.17 -18.08
N LEU A 102 15.15 2.26 -17.30
CA LEU A 102 15.05 0.83 -17.53
C LEU A 102 13.88 0.18 -16.77
N ALA A 103 13.54 0.68 -15.60
CA ALA A 103 12.40 0.15 -14.84
C ALA A 103 11.05 0.67 -15.36
N GLY A 104 11.04 1.73 -16.17
CA GLY A 104 9.81 2.44 -16.47
C GLY A 104 9.24 3.16 -15.24
N ARG A 105 8.00 3.53 -15.30
CA ARG A 105 7.28 4.14 -14.18
C ARG A 105 6.64 3.05 -13.33
N CYS A 106 6.85 3.16 -12.03
CA CYS A 106 6.35 2.17 -11.07
C CYS A 106 5.58 2.88 -9.98
N ALA A 107 4.56 2.23 -9.46
CA ALA A 107 3.81 2.70 -8.31
C ALA A 107 3.41 1.53 -7.41
N VAL A 108 3.48 1.79 -6.11
CA VAL A 108 2.85 0.99 -5.08
C VAL A 108 1.89 1.93 -4.35
N ALA A 109 0.63 1.56 -4.28
CA ALA A 109 -0.42 2.40 -3.70
C ALA A 109 -1.32 1.59 -2.77
N LEU A 110 -1.94 2.26 -1.82
CA LEU A 110 -2.94 1.69 -0.94
C LEU A 110 -4.17 2.59 -0.95
N ALA A 111 -5.34 1.98 -1.15
CA ALA A 111 -6.62 2.66 -1.08
C ALA A 111 -7.55 1.99 -0.05
N GLN A 112 -8.40 2.80 0.57
CA GLN A 112 -9.37 2.34 1.55
C GLN A 112 -10.72 3.00 1.30
N LYS A 113 -11.78 2.19 1.21
CA LYS A 113 -13.15 2.64 1.02
C LYS A 113 -14.11 1.64 1.66
N ASP A 114 -15.15 2.13 2.34
CA ASP A 114 -16.24 1.31 2.92
C ASP A 114 -15.74 0.15 3.80
N GLY A 115 -14.66 0.36 4.55
CA GLY A 115 -14.05 -0.64 5.41
C GLY A 115 -13.10 -1.61 4.72
N HIS A 116 -13.04 -1.62 3.39
CA HIS A 116 -12.12 -2.45 2.61
C HIS A 116 -10.83 -1.71 2.29
N THR A 117 -9.72 -2.45 2.33
CA THR A 117 -8.38 -1.92 2.01
C THR A 117 -7.74 -2.76 0.92
N TYR A 118 -7.33 -2.11 -0.16
CA TYR A 118 -6.64 -2.76 -1.28
C TYR A 118 -5.27 -2.13 -1.51
N GLY A 119 -4.27 -3.00 -1.73
CA GLY A 119 -2.95 -2.61 -2.22
C GLY A 119 -2.84 -2.83 -3.71
N LEU A 120 -2.12 -1.95 -4.39
CA LEU A 120 -1.87 -2.00 -5.83
C LEU A 120 -0.38 -1.88 -6.09
N VAL A 121 0.12 -2.68 -7.02
CA VAL A 121 1.49 -2.59 -7.53
C VAL A 121 1.45 -2.56 -9.05
N ILE A 122 2.01 -1.52 -9.66
CA ILE A 122 2.25 -1.42 -11.10
C ILE A 122 3.74 -1.24 -11.31
N LEU A 123 4.31 -2.04 -12.21
CA LEU A 123 5.71 -1.98 -12.58
C LEU A 123 5.83 -1.83 -14.10
N GLY A 124 6.75 -0.97 -14.54
CA GLY A 124 7.14 -0.88 -15.95
C GLY A 124 6.16 -0.12 -16.85
N SER A 125 5.32 0.77 -16.31
CA SER A 125 4.46 1.61 -17.14
C SER A 125 5.29 2.57 -17.99
N ASP A 126 4.87 2.81 -19.22
CA ASP A 126 5.58 3.62 -20.22
C ASP A 126 5.39 5.13 -20.03
N SER A 127 4.26 5.52 -19.42
CA SER A 127 3.91 6.94 -19.22
C SER A 127 3.28 7.17 -17.82
N ASN A 128 3.27 8.44 -17.39
CA ASN A 128 2.52 8.83 -16.19
C ASN A 128 1.01 8.68 -16.41
N GLU A 129 0.55 9.01 -17.60
CA GLU A 129 -0.86 8.93 -17.94
C GLU A 129 -1.38 7.48 -17.84
N HIS A 130 -0.66 6.53 -18.43
CA HIS A 130 -1.00 5.12 -18.30
C HIS A 130 -0.92 4.66 -16.85
N LEU A 131 0.17 4.98 -16.15
CA LEU A 131 0.33 4.59 -14.73
C LEU A 131 -0.87 5.03 -13.87
N TYR A 132 -1.28 6.29 -13.97
CA TYR A 132 -2.33 6.80 -13.10
C TYR A 132 -3.74 6.39 -13.54
N SER A 133 -3.98 6.27 -14.86
CA SER A 133 -5.25 5.73 -15.37
C SER A 133 -5.43 4.25 -15.02
N GLU A 134 -4.37 3.46 -15.06
CA GLU A 134 -4.37 2.06 -14.61
C GLU A 134 -4.60 1.95 -13.10
N CYS A 135 -3.96 2.79 -12.29
CA CYS A 135 -4.23 2.85 -10.85
C CYS A 135 -5.71 3.13 -10.56
N ASP A 136 -6.29 4.10 -11.25
CA ASP A 136 -7.70 4.48 -11.10
C ASP A 136 -8.62 3.31 -11.46
N ALA A 137 -8.46 2.75 -12.65
CA ALA A 137 -9.28 1.64 -13.13
C ALA A 137 -9.17 0.38 -12.25
N LEU A 138 -7.97 0.04 -11.78
CA LEU A 138 -7.74 -1.14 -10.94
C LEU A 138 -8.35 -0.97 -9.54
N PHE A 139 -8.27 0.20 -8.93
CA PHE A 139 -8.94 0.45 -7.66
C PHE A 139 -10.46 0.42 -7.81
N ASP A 140 -11.01 1.02 -8.86
CA ASP A 140 -12.45 0.97 -9.12
C ASP A 140 -12.92 -0.47 -9.34
N TRP A 141 -12.17 -1.25 -10.12
CA TRP A 141 -12.44 -2.67 -10.30
C TRP A 141 -12.39 -3.44 -8.97
N ALA A 142 -11.37 -3.22 -8.15
CA ALA A 142 -11.23 -3.91 -6.86
C ALA A 142 -12.40 -3.61 -5.93
N PHE A 143 -12.77 -2.33 -5.76
CA PHE A 143 -13.89 -1.95 -4.91
C PHE A 143 -15.25 -2.39 -5.44
N ALA A 144 -15.39 -2.59 -6.76
CA ALA A 144 -16.63 -3.10 -7.36
C ALA A 144 -16.74 -4.62 -7.36
N SER A 145 -15.59 -5.34 -7.39
CA SER A 145 -15.56 -6.78 -7.61
C SER A 145 -15.50 -7.61 -6.33
N PHE A 146 -15.03 -7.04 -5.23
CA PHE A 146 -14.88 -7.76 -3.96
C PHE A 146 -15.78 -7.15 -2.89
N ALA A 147 -16.49 -8.01 -2.20
CA ALA A 147 -17.34 -7.65 -1.06
C ALA A 147 -17.23 -8.73 0.02
N ASP A 148 -17.35 -8.32 1.27
CA ASP A 148 -17.44 -9.27 2.38
C ASP A 148 -18.73 -10.07 2.26
N ARG A 149 -18.60 -11.39 2.28
CA ARG A 149 -19.72 -12.30 2.34
C ARG A 149 -19.71 -13.01 3.69
N PRO A 150 -20.71 -12.81 4.53
CA PRO A 150 -20.82 -13.55 5.78
C PRO A 150 -20.92 -15.04 5.49
N LEU A 151 -20.00 -15.82 6.03
CA LEU A 151 -20.01 -17.29 5.90
C LEU A 151 -21.01 -17.93 6.85
N VAL A 152 -21.28 -17.28 7.98
CA VAL A 152 -22.23 -17.72 8.99
C VAL A 152 -23.08 -16.53 9.40
N ASP A 153 -24.40 -16.67 9.32
CA ASP A 153 -25.35 -15.73 9.88
C ASP A 153 -25.69 -16.18 11.31
N THR A 154 -25.51 -15.28 12.28
CA THR A 154 -25.84 -15.54 13.69
C THR A 154 -27.33 -15.78 13.94
N GLN A 155 -28.19 -15.44 12.97
CA GLN A 155 -29.65 -15.68 13.01
C GLN A 155 -30.05 -17.03 12.42
N THR A 156 -29.15 -17.66 11.66
CA THR A 156 -29.42 -18.96 11.05
C THR A 156 -29.07 -20.07 12.02
N VAL A 157 -30.06 -20.84 12.45
CA VAL A 157 -29.86 -22.04 13.28
C VAL A 157 -29.19 -23.11 12.43
N VAL A 158 -27.91 -23.38 12.70
CA VAL A 158 -27.10 -24.38 11.97
C VAL A 158 -27.47 -25.80 12.39
N THR A 159 -27.78 -25.99 13.67
CA THR A 159 -28.28 -27.26 14.21
C THR A 159 -29.00 -27.04 15.54
N THR A 160 -29.89 -27.94 15.89
CA THR A 160 -30.55 -27.98 17.19
C THR A 160 -30.01 -29.19 17.96
N VAL A 161 -29.56 -28.96 19.17
CA VAL A 161 -29.10 -30.04 20.08
C VAL A 161 -30.10 -30.19 21.22
N ASP A 162 -30.68 -31.40 21.35
CA ASP A 162 -31.57 -31.69 22.43
C ASP A 162 -30.77 -31.83 23.73
N LEU A 163 -31.04 -30.98 24.72
CA LEU A 163 -30.42 -31.04 26.03
C LEU A 163 -31.15 -32.07 26.90
N THR A 164 -30.67 -33.29 26.89
CA THR A 164 -31.14 -34.32 27.81
C THR A 164 -30.37 -34.21 29.12
N LYS A 165 -31.07 -34.05 30.26
CA LYS A 165 -30.53 -33.93 31.63
C LYS A 165 -29.92 -32.57 32.02
N CYS A 166 -30.42 -31.44 31.51
CA CYS A 166 -30.16 -30.17 32.17
C CYS A 166 -30.87 -30.10 33.52
N ARG A 167 -30.13 -30.02 34.64
CA ARG A 167 -30.69 -29.60 35.92
C ARG A 167 -31.02 -28.10 35.81
N THR A 168 -32.28 -27.77 35.82
CA THR A 168 -32.72 -26.40 36.13
C THR A 168 -32.37 -26.14 37.58
N HIS A 169 -31.41 -25.28 37.86
CA HIS A 169 -31.28 -24.70 39.18
C HIS A 169 -32.41 -23.69 39.36
N PRO A 170 -33.12 -23.72 40.50
CA PRO A 170 -34.17 -22.74 40.82
C PRO A 170 -33.60 -21.36 41.03
#